data_793d6d62cdfd66c8c28700e23b7bd7e7
#
_entry.id   793d6d62cdfd66c8c28700e23b7bd7e7
#
_cell.length_a   1.000
_cell.length_b   1.000
_cell.length_c   1.000
_cell.angle_alpha   90.00
_cell.angle_beta   90.00
_cell.angle_gamma   90.00
#
_symmetry.space_group_name_H-M   'P 1'
#
loop_
_entity.id
_entity.type
_entity.pdbx_description
1 polymer ?
#
loop_
_entity_poly.entity_id
_entity_poly.type
_entity_poly.pdbx_seq_one_letter_code
_entity_poly.pdbx_strand_id
1 'polypeptide(L)'
;SSDVCSSDLRLGATSRLVGLTGIDDAARALSAKLNEVNVRCDFVSVPTHPTITKLRVLSRNQQLIRLDFEEGFSNVDPQPMLERIQQALPQIGALVLSDYAKGALSQVQGMIQLARAAKVPVLIDPKGSDFERYRGATLLTPNLSEFEAVVGHCTDEAELVERGMKLVADFEL
;
A
#
# COMPACT_ATOMS: atom_id res chain seq x y z
N SER A 1 -0.38 4.79 4.76
CA SER A 1 -1.68 4.28 4.28
C SER A 1 -2.87 4.96 4.96
N SER A 2 -2.86 5.22 6.27
CA SER A 2 -3.95 5.98 6.93
C SER A 2 -4.10 7.39 6.36
N ASP A 3 -3.02 8.02 5.96
CA ASP A 3 -3.02 9.36 5.38
C ASP A 3 -3.63 9.39 3.97
N VAL A 4 -3.44 8.35 3.17
CA VAL A 4 -4.08 8.20 1.85
C VAL A 4 -5.60 8.13 2.01
N CYS A 5 -6.11 7.24 2.86
CA CYS A 5 -7.55 7.13 3.12
C CYS A 5 -8.18 8.45 3.62
N SER A 6 -7.45 9.20 4.47
CA SER A 6 -7.91 10.51 4.95
C SER A 6 -7.98 11.56 3.85
N SER A 7 -7.06 11.52 2.88
CA SER A 7 -7.04 12.40 1.72
C SER A 7 -8.19 12.09 0.77
N ASP A 8 -8.44 10.82 0.49
CA ASP A 8 -9.54 10.37 -0.37
C ASP A 8 -10.91 10.82 0.16
N LEU A 9 -11.14 10.70 1.47
CA LEU A 9 -12.37 11.16 2.13
C LEU A 9 -12.56 12.68 2.00
N ARG A 10 -11.49 13.48 2.10
CA ARG A 10 -11.56 14.95 1.93
C ARG A 10 -11.90 15.34 0.49
N LEU A 11 -11.60 14.49 -0.48
CA LEU A 11 -11.97 14.65 -1.89
C LEU A 11 -13.38 14.11 -2.20
N GLY A 12 -14.10 13.62 -1.19
CA GLY A 12 -15.47 13.11 -1.33
C GLY A 12 -15.56 11.65 -1.76
N ALA A 13 -14.46 10.92 -1.83
CA ALA A 13 -14.46 9.48 -2.10
C ALA A 13 -14.86 8.68 -0.85
N THR A 14 -15.45 7.50 -1.04
CA THR A 14 -15.59 6.51 0.04
C THR A 14 -14.37 5.62 0.05
N SER A 15 -13.79 5.36 1.23
CA SER A 15 -12.58 4.57 1.36
C SER A 15 -12.82 3.27 2.13
N ARG A 16 -12.27 2.16 1.61
CA ARG A 16 -12.23 0.85 2.25
C ARG A 16 -10.78 0.44 2.40
N LEU A 17 -10.34 0.18 3.61
CA LEU A 17 -8.98 -0.22 3.93
C LEU A 17 -8.91 -1.72 4.19
N VAL A 18 -8.13 -2.42 3.36
CA VAL A 18 -7.80 -3.84 3.53
C VAL A 18 -6.35 -3.94 3.98
N GLY A 19 -6.07 -4.76 4.97
CA GLY A 19 -4.71 -4.91 5.52
C GLY A 19 -4.59 -6.08 6.47
N LEU A 20 -3.36 -6.34 6.93
CA LEU A 20 -3.06 -7.38 7.93
C LEU A 20 -2.91 -6.74 9.31
N THR A 21 -3.51 -7.35 10.31
CA THR A 21 -3.39 -6.93 11.72
C THR A 21 -3.22 -8.16 12.61
N GLY A 22 -2.73 -7.95 13.81
CA GLY A 22 -2.85 -8.92 14.89
C GLY A 22 -4.26 -8.97 15.48
N ILE A 23 -4.40 -9.73 16.59
CA ILE A 23 -5.61 -9.75 17.44
C ILE A 23 -5.23 -9.08 18.77
N ASP A 24 -5.05 -7.76 18.72
CA ASP A 24 -4.52 -6.98 19.85
C ASP A 24 -5.22 -5.62 20.02
N ASP A 25 -4.83 -4.90 21.07
CA ASP A 25 -5.37 -3.56 21.34
C ASP A 25 -5.05 -2.55 20.25
N ALA A 26 -3.90 -2.69 19.57
CA ALA A 26 -3.50 -1.81 18.50
C ALA A 26 -4.42 -1.97 17.29
N ALA A 27 -4.81 -3.20 16.92
CA ALA A 27 -5.79 -3.47 15.87
C ALA A 27 -7.16 -2.86 16.20
N ARG A 28 -7.62 -3.02 17.46
CA ARG A 28 -8.89 -2.45 17.92
C ARG A 28 -8.89 -0.91 17.87
N ALA A 29 -7.82 -0.30 18.38
CA ALA A 29 -7.65 1.15 18.37
C ALA A 29 -7.58 1.72 16.94
N LEU A 30 -6.87 1.02 16.03
CA LEU A 30 -6.80 1.40 14.61
C LEU A 30 -8.19 1.37 13.96
N SER A 31 -8.92 0.27 14.14
CA SER A 31 -10.27 0.12 13.58
C SER A 31 -11.23 1.19 14.12
N ALA A 32 -11.20 1.47 15.43
CA ALA A 32 -12.03 2.50 16.03
C ALA A 32 -11.75 3.89 15.42
N LYS A 33 -10.48 4.29 15.34
CA LYS A 33 -10.09 5.59 14.76
C LYS A 33 -10.44 5.74 13.29
N LEU A 34 -10.32 4.70 12.49
CA LEU A 34 -10.68 4.72 11.07
C LEU A 34 -12.20 4.80 10.89
N ASN A 35 -12.96 4.10 11.71
CA ASN A 35 -14.43 4.18 11.70
C ASN A 35 -14.94 5.57 12.08
N GLU A 36 -14.29 6.28 13.02
CA GLU A 36 -14.62 7.67 13.37
C GLU A 36 -14.55 8.63 12.18
N VAL A 37 -13.69 8.35 11.21
CA VAL A 37 -13.54 9.12 9.97
C VAL A 37 -14.20 8.44 8.76
N ASN A 38 -15.13 7.52 8.97
CA ASN A 38 -15.90 6.83 7.93
C ASN A 38 -15.05 6.00 6.93
N VAL A 39 -13.86 5.52 7.32
CA VAL A 39 -13.12 4.52 6.56
C VAL A 39 -13.63 3.13 6.94
N ARG A 40 -14.11 2.38 5.97
CA ARG A 40 -14.51 0.99 6.19
C ARG A 40 -13.26 0.10 6.35
N CYS A 41 -13.09 -0.50 7.52
CA CYS A 41 -12.01 -1.43 7.80
C CYS A 41 -12.40 -2.86 7.45
N ASP A 42 -11.54 -3.54 6.70
CA ASP A 42 -11.72 -4.93 6.28
C ASP A 42 -10.40 -5.70 6.48
N PHE A 43 -9.99 -5.78 7.75
CA PHE A 43 -8.70 -6.36 8.11
C PHE A 43 -8.75 -7.89 8.14
N VAL A 44 -7.65 -8.51 7.69
CA VAL A 44 -7.35 -9.92 7.91
C VAL A 44 -6.56 -10.03 9.20
N SER A 45 -7.16 -10.64 10.21
CA SER A 45 -6.53 -10.83 11.53
C SER A 45 -5.63 -12.08 11.51
N VAL A 46 -4.37 -11.90 11.91
CA VAL A 46 -3.34 -12.95 11.97
C VAL A 46 -2.96 -13.20 13.44
N PRO A 47 -3.45 -14.29 14.06
CA PRO A 47 -3.26 -14.52 15.50
C PRO A 47 -1.81 -14.66 15.95
N THR A 48 -0.94 -15.07 15.04
CA THR A 48 0.48 -15.34 15.30
C THR A 48 1.39 -14.12 15.20
N HIS A 49 0.86 -12.97 14.78
CA HIS A 49 1.64 -11.76 14.57
C HIS A 49 1.02 -10.57 15.30
N PRO A 50 1.81 -9.71 15.94
CA PRO A 50 1.31 -8.46 16.48
C PRO A 50 1.01 -7.46 15.37
N THR A 51 0.09 -6.53 15.64
CA THR A 51 -0.13 -5.39 14.76
C THR A 51 1.10 -4.50 14.72
N ILE A 52 1.60 -4.19 13.51
CA ILE A 52 2.75 -3.29 13.34
C ILE A 52 2.44 -1.93 13.98
N THR A 53 3.24 -1.54 14.93
CA THR A 53 3.04 -0.31 15.70
C THR A 53 4.31 0.54 15.71
N LYS A 54 4.14 1.84 15.44
CA LYS A 54 5.22 2.84 15.53
C LYS A 54 4.90 3.85 16.61
N LEU A 55 5.55 3.72 17.75
CA LEU A 55 5.38 4.61 18.89
C LEU A 55 6.41 5.74 18.86
N ARG A 56 5.93 6.98 18.88
CA ARG A 56 6.78 8.17 19.03
C ARG A 56 6.49 8.85 20.35
N VAL A 57 7.51 8.95 21.20
CA VAL A 57 7.43 9.70 22.45
C VAL A 57 7.92 11.11 22.19
N LEU A 58 7.05 12.08 22.43
CA LEU A 58 7.32 13.50 22.20
C LEU A 58 7.37 14.23 23.56
N SER A 59 8.28 15.18 23.70
CA SER A 59 8.30 16.16 24.80
C SER A 59 8.51 17.55 24.20
N ARG A 60 7.62 18.50 24.54
CA ARG A 60 7.69 19.90 24.08
C ARG A 60 8.00 20.03 22.59
N ASN A 61 7.29 19.27 21.73
CA ASN A 61 7.48 19.21 20.27
C ASN A 61 8.81 18.60 19.78
N GLN A 62 9.60 18.00 20.66
CA GLN A 62 10.78 17.24 20.26
C GLN A 62 10.51 15.74 20.38
N GLN A 63 10.88 14.98 19.34
CA GLN A 63 10.81 13.52 19.39
C GLN A 63 11.98 13.01 20.24
N LEU A 64 11.67 12.42 21.40
CA LEU A 64 12.65 11.83 22.31
C LEU A 64 13.04 10.43 21.91
N ILE A 65 12.04 9.61 21.62
CA ILE A 65 12.22 8.19 21.27
C ILE A 65 11.22 7.79 20.19
N ARG A 66 11.68 6.93 19.28
CA ARG A 66 10.83 6.17 18.35
C ARG A 66 11.08 4.68 18.60
N LEU A 67 10.00 3.95 18.84
CA LEU A 67 10.00 2.51 19.00
C LEU A 67 9.17 1.92 17.84
N ASP A 68 9.80 1.09 17.03
CA ASP A 68 9.16 0.42 15.91
C ASP A 68 8.98 -1.06 16.27
N PHE A 69 7.72 -1.48 16.48
CA PHE A 69 7.32 -2.87 16.69
C PHE A 69 6.88 -3.41 15.31
N GLU A 70 7.84 -3.91 14.52
CA GLU A 70 7.66 -4.24 13.12
C GLU A 70 8.00 -5.71 12.85
N GLU A 71 7.20 -6.63 13.36
CA GLU A 71 7.22 -7.99 12.88
C GLU A 71 6.43 -8.07 11.57
N GLY A 72 7.12 -8.40 10.47
CA GLY A 72 6.49 -8.44 9.14
C GLY A 72 5.62 -9.68 8.96
N PHE A 73 4.67 -9.61 8.03
CA PHE A 73 3.72 -10.69 7.69
C PHE A 73 4.18 -11.53 6.48
N SER A 74 5.49 -11.66 6.25
CA SER A 74 6.03 -12.29 5.03
C SER A 74 5.66 -13.76 4.87
N ASN A 75 5.43 -14.47 5.97
CA ASN A 75 5.10 -15.89 6.00
C ASN A 75 3.60 -16.18 6.22
N VAL A 76 2.77 -15.14 6.09
CA VAL A 76 1.32 -15.28 6.26
C VAL A 76 0.70 -15.71 4.94
N ASP A 77 -0.29 -16.60 5.00
CA ASP A 77 -1.08 -17.02 3.84
C ASP A 77 -1.70 -15.76 3.17
N PRO A 78 -1.38 -15.47 1.91
CA PRO A 78 -1.93 -14.32 1.20
C PRO A 78 -3.37 -14.51 0.72
N GLN A 79 -3.90 -15.73 0.74
CA GLN A 79 -5.20 -16.06 0.18
C GLN A 79 -6.35 -15.25 0.80
N PRO A 80 -6.45 -15.05 2.12
CA PRO A 80 -7.50 -14.24 2.71
C PRO A 80 -7.48 -12.77 2.24
N MET A 81 -6.28 -12.25 1.92
CA MET A 81 -6.10 -10.90 1.40
C MET A 81 -6.65 -10.78 -0.03
N LEU A 82 -6.33 -11.75 -0.90
CA LEU A 82 -6.84 -11.83 -2.27
C LEU A 82 -8.37 -11.94 -2.28
N GLU A 83 -8.95 -12.75 -1.41
CA GLU A 83 -10.40 -12.91 -1.27
C GLU A 83 -11.10 -11.60 -0.88
N ARG A 84 -10.53 -10.85 0.08
CA ARG A 84 -11.06 -9.53 0.48
C ARG A 84 -11.04 -8.54 -0.68
N ILE A 85 -9.94 -8.50 -1.43
CA ILE A 85 -9.82 -7.66 -2.61
C ILE A 85 -10.84 -8.08 -3.66
N GLN A 86 -10.92 -9.37 -3.99
CA GLN A 86 -11.87 -9.88 -4.98
C GLN A 86 -13.33 -9.53 -4.63
N GLN A 87 -13.71 -9.64 -3.35
CA GLN A 87 -15.04 -9.24 -2.87
C GLN A 87 -15.29 -7.73 -2.96
N ALA A 88 -14.23 -6.92 -2.87
CA ALA A 88 -14.35 -5.46 -2.94
C ALA A 88 -14.46 -4.94 -4.38
N LEU A 89 -13.79 -5.58 -5.35
CA LEU A 89 -13.68 -5.11 -6.73
C LEU A 89 -15.00 -4.66 -7.39
N PRO A 90 -16.14 -5.36 -7.23
CA PRO A 90 -17.39 -4.91 -7.84
C PRO A 90 -17.96 -3.60 -7.30
N GLN A 91 -17.42 -3.09 -6.18
CA GLN A 91 -17.95 -1.94 -5.44
C GLN A 91 -16.99 -0.75 -5.43
N ILE A 92 -15.83 -0.85 -6.08
CA ILE A 92 -14.79 0.19 -6.05
C ILE A 92 -14.50 0.72 -7.44
N GLY A 93 -14.16 2.01 -7.52
CA GLY A 93 -13.75 2.67 -8.77
C GLY A 93 -12.23 2.57 -9.02
N ALA A 94 -11.43 2.31 -8.00
CA ALA A 94 -9.98 2.13 -8.10
C ALA A 94 -9.45 1.28 -6.96
N LEU A 95 -8.37 0.52 -7.21
CA LEU A 95 -7.60 -0.20 -6.21
C LEU A 95 -6.26 0.51 -6.00
N VAL A 96 -6.01 0.97 -4.77
CA VAL A 96 -4.72 1.57 -4.39
C VAL A 96 -3.92 0.56 -3.58
N LEU A 97 -2.74 0.21 -4.03
CA LEU A 97 -1.80 -0.70 -3.36
C LEU A 97 -0.60 0.10 -2.85
N SER A 98 -0.48 0.22 -1.53
CA SER A 98 0.64 0.91 -0.88
C SER A 98 1.61 -0.12 -0.31
N ASP A 99 2.79 -0.26 -0.92
CA ASP A 99 3.81 -1.23 -0.51
C ASP A 99 4.73 -0.64 0.56
N TYR A 100 4.89 -1.36 1.65
CA TYR A 100 5.83 -1.07 2.73
C TYR A 100 6.80 -2.23 2.97
N ALA A 101 6.81 -3.23 2.06
CA ALA A 101 7.62 -4.45 2.18
C ALA A 101 7.39 -5.20 3.53
N LYS A 102 6.14 -5.19 4.03
CA LYS A 102 5.77 -5.82 5.31
C LYS A 102 4.91 -7.08 5.13
N GLY A 103 4.78 -7.60 3.90
CA GLY A 103 4.11 -8.86 3.58
C GLY A 103 2.67 -8.72 3.08
N ALA A 104 1.97 -7.61 3.32
CA ALA A 104 0.58 -7.41 2.86
C ALA A 104 0.43 -7.53 1.33
N LEU A 105 1.45 -7.15 0.56
CA LEU A 105 1.48 -7.25 -0.90
C LEU A 105 2.39 -8.38 -1.41
N SER A 106 2.51 -9.49 -0.67
CA SER A 106 3.31 -10.65 -1.10
C SER A 106 2.82 -11.24 -2.44
N GLN A 107 1.52 -11.14 -2.73
CA GLN A 107 0.89 -11.59 -3.98
C GLN A 107 0.37 -10.42 -4.82
N VAL A 108 1.16 -9.36 -4.92
CA VAL A 108 0.76 -8.13 -5.64
C VAL A 108 0.36 -8.38 -7.09
N GLN A 109 1.03 -9.30 -7.79
CA GLN A 109 0.66 -9.69 -9.16
C GLN A 109 -0.74 -10.32 -9.23
N GLY A 110 -1.10 -11.17 -8.28
CA GLY A 110 -2.46 -11.72 -8.18
C GLY A 110 -3.51 -10.62 -7.98
N MET A 111 -3.21 -9.61 -7.15
CA MET A 111 -4.10 -8.46 -6.92
C MET A 111 -4.29 -7.63 -8.17
N ILE A 112 -3.20 -7.36 -8.92
CA ILE A 112 -3.23 -6.65 -10.21
C ILE A 112 -4.09 -7.41 -11.22
N GLN A 113 -3.88 -8.72 -11.36
CA GLN A 113 -4.63 -9.55 -12.29
C GLN A 113 -6.13 -9.59 -11.97
N LEU A 114 -6.50 -9.73 -10.71
CA LEU A 114 -7.90 -9.67 -10.26
C LEU A 114 -8.56 -8.34 -10.63
N ALA A 115 -7.88 -7.23 -10.36
CA ALA A 115 -8.39 -5.89 -10.66
C ALA A 115 -8.49 -5.64 -12.17
N ARG A 116 -7.49 -6.06 -12.97
CA ARG A 116 -7.55 -5.99 -14.45
C ARG A 116 -8.71 -6.78 -15.02
N ALA A 117 -8.94 -8.01 -14.53
CA ALA A 117 -10.08 -8.83 -14.95
C ALA A 117 -11.42 -8.15 -14.64
N ALA A 118 -11.51 -7.42 -13.52
CA ALA A 118 -12.66 -6.63 -13.13
C ALA A 118 -12.72 -5.24 -13.80
N LYS A 119 -11.72 -4.87 -14.63
CA LYS A 119 -11.57 -3.54 -15.25
C LYS A 119 -11.50 -2.40 -14.24
N VAL A 120 -10.94 -2.66 -13.06
CA VAL A 120 -10.69 -1.68 -12.02
C VAL A 120 -9.24 -1.19 -12.14
N PRO A 121 -9.00 0.12 -12.26
CA PRO A 121 -7.65 0.67 -12.32
C PRO A 121 -6.88 0.41 -11.02
N VAL A 122 -5.58 0.09 -11.16
CA VAL A 122 -4.68 -0.21 -10.05
C VAL A 122 -3.60 0.85 -9.97
N LEU A 123 -3.57 1.56 -8.85
CA LEU A 123 -2.56 2.56 -8.54
C LEU A 123 -1.63 2.00 -7.47
N ILE A 124 -0.33 2.11 -7.66
CA ILE A 124 0.65 1.53 -6.74
C ILE A 124 1.64 2.58 -6.27
N ASP A 125 1.75 2.72 -4.94
CA ASP A 125 2.84 3.37 -4.26
C ASP A 125 3.91 2.29 -3.96
N PRO A 126 4.98 2.22 -4.79
CA PRO A 126 5.91 1.10 -4.76
C PRO A 126 6.91 1.21 -3.62
N LYS A 127 7.58 0.09 -3.30
CA LYS A 127 8.72 0.05 -2.39
C LYS A 127 9.86 -0.78 -2.97
N GLY A 128 11.10 -0.27 -2.77
CA GLY A 128 12.29 -0.94 -3.27
C GLY A 128 12.56 -0.66 -4.75
N SER A 129 13.33 -1.56 -5.39
CA SER A 129 13.79 -1.42 -6.78
C SER A 129 13.28 -2.52 -7.72
N ASP A 130 12.53 -3.49 -7.21
CA ASP A 130 11.94 -4.54 -8.03
C ASP A 130 10.54 -4.12 -8.52
N PHE A 131 10.52 -3.35 -9.62
CA PHE A 131 9.25 -2.90 -10.22
C PHE A 131 8.62 -3.94 -11.14
N GLU A 132 9.33 -5.01 -11.52
CA GLU A 132 8.75 -6.10 -12.30
C GLU A 132 7.53 -6.72 -11.60
N ARG A 133 7.55 -6.76 -10.28
CA ARG A 133 6.43 -7.24 -9.47
C ARG A 133 5.15 -6.42 -9.60
N TYR A 134 5.22 -5.22 -10.17
CA TYR A 134 4.07 -4.32 -10.39
C TYR A 134 3.62 -4.25 -11.86
N ARG A 135 4.18 -5.08 -12.73
CA ARG A 135 3.82 -5.16 -14.15
C ARG A 135 2.31 -5.23 -14.35
N GLY A 136 1.80 -4.42 -15.28
CA GLY A 136 0.38 -4.36 -15.60
C GLY A 136 -0.47 -3.54 -14.62
N ALA A 137 0.13 -2.80 -13.69
CA ALA A 137 -0.58 -1.77 -12.94
C ALA A 137 -1.02 -0.64 -13.89
N THR A 138 -2.01 0.15 -13.48
CA THR A 138 -2.44 1.31 -14.26
C THR A 138 -1.50 2.50 -14.05
N LEU A 139 -0.99 2.66 -12.83
CA LEU A 139 -0.13 3.77 -12.45
C LEU A 139 0.82 3.36 -11.32
N LEU A 140 2.09 3.79 -11.41
CA LEU A 140 3.04 3.77 -10.30
C LEU A 140 3.39 5.19 -9.86
N THR A 141 3.58 5.38 -8.55
CA THR A 141 3.95 6.68 -7.96
C THR A 141 5.26 6.58 -7.15
N PRO A 142 6.38 6.15 -7.76
CA PRO A 142 7.66 6.11 -7.08
C PRO A 142 8.15 7.52 -6.74
N ASN A 143 8.85 7.67 -5.63
CA ASN A 143 9.66 8.86 -5.43
C ASN A 143 10.91 8.82 -6.33
N LEU A 144 11.62 9.96 -6.46
CA LEU A 144 12.78 10.06 -7.34
C LEU A 144 13.85 9.00 -7.02
N SER A 145 14.13 8.78 -5.74
CA SER A 145 15.15 7.80 -5.32
C SER A 145 14.77 6.35 -5.67
N GLU A 146 13.49 5.98 -5.54
CA GLU A 146 12.98 4.67 -5.94
C GLU A 146 13.00 4.52 -7.46
N PHE A 147 12.64 5.57 -8.19
CA PHE A 147 12.71 5.59 -9.66
C PHE A 147 14.14 5.41 -10.16
N GLU A 148 15.08 6.23 -9.65
CA GLU A 148 16.50 6.16 -10.04
C GLU A 148 17.17 4.83 -9.65
N ALA A 149 16.70 4.18 -8.58
CA ALA A 149 17.19 2.84 -8.21
C ALA A 149 16.86 1.77 -9.27
N VAL A 150 15.82 2.00 -10.08
CA VAL A 150 15.40 1.09 -11.17
C VAL A 150 16.02 1.47 -12.50
N VAL A 151 15.97 2.77 -12.86
CA VAL A 151 16.36 3.24 -14.21
C VAL A 151 17.75 3.84 -14.28
N GLY A 152 18.42 4.01 -13.13
CA GLY A 152 19.67 4.72 -12.98
C GLY A 152 19.49 6.22 -12.75
N HIS A 153 20.55 6.88 -12.30
CA HIS A 153 20.54 8.32 -11.98
C HIS A 153 20.17 9.17 -13.20
N CYS A 154 19.26 10.13 -13.02
CA CYS A 154 18.83 11.08 -14.05
C CYS A 154 19.50 12.43 -13.82
N THR A 155 20.13 12.97 -14.86
CA THR A 155 20.88 14.24 -14.78
C THR A 155 20.01 15.47 -15.00
N ASP A 156 18.89 15.30 -15.72
CA ASP A 156 17.94 16.37 -16.02
C ASP A 156 16.52 15.82 -16.20
N GLU A 157 15.56 16.73 -16.39
CA GLU A 157 14.14 16.40 -16.55
C GLU A 157 13.85 15.64 -17.86
N ALA A 158 14.60 15.92 -18.92
CA ALA A 158 14.41 15.26 -20.21
C ALA A 158 14.75 13.76 -20.11
N GLU A 159 15.87 13.45 -19.46
CA GLU A 159 16.30 12.09 -19.20
C GLU A 159 15.32 11.34 -18.27
N LEU A 160 14.80 12.04 -17.27
CA LEU A 160 13.80 11.49 -16.36
C LEU A 160 12.51 11.11 -17.13
N VAL A 161 12.03 11.97 -18.00
CA VAL A 161 10.84 11.71 -18.83
C VAL A 161 11.10 10.55 -19.79
N GLU A 162 12.25 10.53 -20.50
CA GLU A 162 12.60 9.46 -21.44
C GLU A 162 12.62 8.09 -20.73
N ARG A 163 13.31 7.98 -19.60
CA ARG A 163 13.39 6.74 -18.83
C ARG A 163 12.05 6.37 -18.21
N GLY A 164 11.25 7.36 -17.79
CA GLY A 164 9.89 7.14 -17.31
C GLY A 164 8.99 6.55 -18.37
N MET A 165 9.00 7.09 -19.59
CA MET A 165 8.22 6.56 -20.72
C MET A 165 8.66 5.15 -21.11
N LYS A 166 9.97 4.87 -21.04
CA LYS A 166 10.48 3.52 -21.26
C LYS A 166 9.97 2.56 -20.18
N LEU A 167 10.00 2.96 -18.91
CA LEU A 167 9.49 2.15 -17.80
C LEU A 167 7.98 1.86 -17.98
N VAL A 168 7.20 2.86 -18.40
CA VAL A 168 5.76 2.68 -18.70
C VAL A 168 5.56 1.61 -19.76
N ALA A 169 6.35 1.64 -20.84
CA ALA A 169 6.27 0.64 -21.92
C ALA A 169 6.75 -0.75 -21.47
N ASP A 170 7.88 -0.81 -20.76
CA ASP A 170 8.51 -2.06 -20.33
C ASP A 170 7.65 -2.82 -19.32
N PHE A 171 6.92 -2.12 -18.44
CA PHE A 171 6.08 -2.72 -17.39
C PHE A 171 4.57 -2.71 -17.72
N GLU A 172 4.17 -2.33 -18.90
CA GLU A 172 2.77 -2.32 -19.35
C GLU A 172 1.85 -1.47 -18.45
N LEU A 173 2.33 -0.30 -18.08
CA LEU A 173 1.59 0.63 -17.20
C LEU A 173 0.59 1.48 -18.00
#